data_ddde4583b27ce4b4993268bfea051eb5
#
_entry.id   ddde4583b27ce4b4993268bfea051eb5
#
_cell.length_a   1.000
_cell.length_b   1.000
_cell.length_c   1.000
_cell.angle_alpha   90.00
_cell.angle_beta   90.00
_cell.angle_gamma   90.00
#
_symmetry.space_group_name_H-M   'P 1'
#
loop_
_entity.id
_entity.type
_entity.pdbx_description
1 polymer ?
#
loop_
_entity_poly.entity_id
_entity_poly.type
_entity_poly.pdbx_seq_one_letter_code
_entity_poly.pdbx_strand_id
1 'polypeptide(L)'
;KENSILNLAKRLYKTEETGSVSATQDLSNLNKDEWSSNFVCLKSCYGVDTINFEKEFSVCCSEFCVISKKLFTKVGKWKALYDAGGEEFDMGYKITKQNKKNIKISGAMYSGYWCNFLTRSKRIIQRTAKYTPLLFEKKKFDTTGSFATANQFYSSLITLIMISLFIFNFFIENLNIKLLIFILFTLQIFIESKFLLFATKNYGLKMFFFSLFGIQGVNFAILLGFSLFILNLAKQLIKN
;
A
#
# COMPACT_ATOMS: atom_id res chain seq x y z
N LYS A 1 -16.00 15.75 3.61
CA LYS A 1 -16.85 16.62 2.76
C LYS A 1 -18.32 16.32 3.07
N GLU A 2 -19.17 17.33 2.94
CA GLU A 2 -20.61 17.17 3.15
C GLU A 2 -21.16 15.99 2.32
N ASN A 3 -22.13 15.28 2.88
CA ASN A 3 -22.79 14.12 2.25
C ASN A 3 -21.94 12.88 1.98
N SER A 4 -20.66 12.82 2.37
CA SER A 4 -19.83 11.63 2.11
C SER A 4 -20.44 10.35 2.68
N ILE A 5 -20.94 10.37 3.93
CA ILE A 5 -21.58 9.21 4.57
C ILE A 5 -22.84 8.82 3.80
N LEU A 6 -23.67 9.80 3.43
CA LEU A 6 -24.89 9.54 2.66
C LEU A 6 -24.59 8.91 1.31
N ASN A 7 -23.58 9.39 0.60
CA ASN A 7 -23.15 8.83 -0.68
C ASN A 7 -22.65 7.38 -0.55
N LEU A 8 -21.88 7.09 0.50
CA LEU A 8 -21.46 5.72 0.80
C LEU A 8 -22.67 4.81 1.09
N ALA A 9 -23.59 5.27 1.92
CA ALA A 9 -24.80 4.50 2.25
C ALA A 9 -25.68 4.26 1.03
N LYS A 10 -25.97 5.30 0.23
CA LYS A 10 -26.72 5.18 -1.03
C LYS A 10 -26.08 4.15 -1.96
N ARG A 11 -24.74 4.18 -2.11
CA ARG A 11 -24.05 3.23 -2.97
C ARG A 11 -24.07 1.80 -2.42
N LEU A 12 -23.99 1.63 -1.10
CA LEU A 12 -24.05 0.30 -0.46
C LEU A 12 -25.36 -0.43 -0.77
N TYR A 13 -26.47 0.30 -0.75
CA TYR A 13 -27.82 -0.27 -0.97
C TYR A 13 -28.28 -0.20 -2.43
N LYS A 14 -27.45 0.31 -3.35
CA LYS A 14 -27.80 0.39 -4.79
C LYS A 14 -27.88 -0.98 -5.46
N THR A 15 -27.04 -1.92 -5.07
CA THR A 15 -27.01 -3.28 -5.63
C THR A 15 -26.76 -4.31 -4.55
N GLU A 16 -27.40 -5.47 -4.65
CA GLU A 16 -27.20 -6.57 -3.70
C GLU A 16 -25.78 -7.14 -3.70
N GLU A 17 -25.05 -7.00 -4.82
CA GLU A 17 -23.67 -7.46 -4.92
C GLU A 17 -22.69 -6.63 -4.10
N THR A 18 -23.07 -5.42 -3.66
CA THR A 18 -22.20 -4.56 -2.88
C THR A 18 -22.07 -5.07 -1.43
N GLY A 19 -20.85 -5.35 -1.02
CA GLY A 19 -20.53 -5.79 0.34
C GLY A 19 -20.04 -4.66 1.22
N SER A 20 -19.11 -3.85 0.73
CA SER A 20 -18.63 -2.64 1.40
C SER A 20 -18.43 -1.51 0.40
N VAL A 21 -18.56 -0.27 0.88
CA VAL A 21 -18.25 0.93 0.10
C VAL A 21 -17.31 1.81 0.91
N SER A 22 -16.16 2.12 0.32
CA SER A 22 -15.13 2.98 0.92
C SER A 22 -15.05 4.33 0.22
N ALA A 23 -14.74 5.36 0.99
CA ALA A 23 -14.45 6.70 0.47
C ALA A 23 -13.06 6.76 -0.18
N THR A 24 -12.87 7.74 -1.05
CA THR A 24 -11.59 8.09 -1.64
C THR A 24 -10.83 9.06 -0.72
N GLN A 25 -9.55 8.86 -0.57
CA GLN A 25 -8.69 9.80 0.14
C GLN A 25 -8.45 11.05 -0.69
N ASP A 26 -8.56 12.21 -0.03
CA ASP A 26 -8.18 13.49 -0.63
C ASP A 26 -6.65 13.64 -0.63
N LEU A 27 -6.10 14.25 -1.68
CA LEU A 27 -4.69 14.62 -1.78
C LEU A 27 -4.29 15.74 -0.81
N SER A 28 -5.26 16.42 -0.20
CA SER A 28 -4.96 17.45 0.79
C SER A 28 -4.37 16.81 2.05
N ASN A 29 -3.05 16.98 2.21
CA ASN A 29 -2.39 16.68 3.47
C ASN A 29 -2.63 17.81 4.45
N LEU A 30 -3.17 17.50 5.64
CA LEU A 30 -3.37 18.49 6.68
C LEU A 30 -2.04 18.91 7.36
N ASN A 31 -0.95 18.13 7.18
CA ASN A 31 0.42 18.46 7.56
C ASN A 31 1.17 19.09 6.39
N LYS A 32 0.73 20.24 5.89
CA LYS A 32 1.15 20.81 4.60
C LYS A 32 2.65 21.09 4.46
N ASP A 33 3.35 21.35 5.55
CA ASP A 33 4.72 21.89 5.53
C ASP A 33 5.81 20.80 5.58
N GLU A 34 5.44 19.55 5.65
CA GLU A 34 6.39 18.44 5.76
C GLU A 34 6.46 17.60 4.47
N TRP A 35 7.57 17.70 3.73
CA TRP A 35 7.81 16.96 2.48
C TRP A 35 7.64 15.44 2.65
N SER A 36 8.06 14.91 3.81
CA SER A 36 7.98 13.49 4.09
C SER A 36 6.55 13.00 4.28
N SER A 37 5.70 13.80 4.91
CA SER A 37 4.27 13.48 5.05
C SER A 37 3.51 13.67 3.73
N ASN A 38 3.91 14.63 2.90
CA ASN A 38 3.37 14.81 1.55
C ASN A 38 3.69 13.60 0.66
N PHE A 39 4.92 13.07 0.72
CA PHE A 39 5.28 11.82 0.02
C PHE A 39 4.41 10.65 0.48
N VAL A 40 4.21 10.48 1.78
CA VAL A 40 3.36 9.41 2.33
C VAL A 40 1.91 9.56 1.87
N CYS A 41 1.39 10.79 1.85
CA CYS A 41 0.07 11.11 1.31
C CYS A 41 -0.03 10.70 -0.16
N LEU A 42 0.87 11.17 -1.01
CA LEU A 42 0.91 10.88 -2.44
C LEU A 42 0.99 9.38 -2.71
N LYS A 43 1.90 8.66 -2.04
CA LYS A 43 2.06 7.20 -2.25
C LYS A 43 0.81 6.44 -1.82
N SER A 44 0.10 6.89 -0.78
CA SER A 44 -1.14 6.26 -0.32
C SER A 44 -2.34 6.57 -1.20
N CYS A 45 -2.38 7.76 -1.79
CA CYS A 45 -3.46 8.19 -2.68
C CYS A 45 -3.23 7.78 -4.14
N TYR A 46 -2.00 7.40 -4.50
CA TYR A 46 -1.66 7.04 -5.87
C TYR A 46 -2.52 5.89 -6.40
N GLY A 47 -3.11 6.10 -7.57
CA GLY A 47 -4.03 5.17 -8.20
C GLY A 47 -5.47 5.24 -7.69
N VAL A 48 -5.73 6.07 -6.66
CA VAL A 48 -7.07 6.32 -6.12
C VAL A 48 -7.71 7.54 -6.81
N ASP A 49 -6.90 8.53 -7.17
CA ASP A 49 -7.30 9.75 -7.90
C ASP A 49 -7.78 9.46 -9.34
N THR A 50 -7.39 8.32 -9.90
CA THR A 50 -7.85 7.85 -11.22
C THR A 50 -9.22 7.18 -11.20
N ILE A 51 -9.89 7.13 -10.03
CA ILE A 51 -11.23 6.56 -9.93
C ILE A 51 -12.25 7.57 -10.46
N ASN A 52 -12.60 7.41 -11.73
CA ASN A 52 -13.76 8.07 -12.31
C ASN A 52 -15.02 7.33 -11.83
N PHE A 53 -15.72 7.86 -10.82
CA PHE A 53 -16.95 7.35 -10.19
C PHE A 53 -16.76 6.23 -9.17
N GLU A 54 -16.46 4.99 -9.59
CA GLU A 54 -16.30 3.86 -8.69
C GLU A 54 -15.32 2.82 -9.24
N LYS A 55 -14.70 2.06 -8.34
CA LYS A 55 -13.80 0.95 -8.68
C LYS A 55 -13.90 -0.17 -7.65
N GLU A 56 -13.87 -1.41 -8.12
CA GLU A 56 -13.77 -2.57 -7.25
C GLU A 56 -12.36 -2.72 -6.67
N PHE A 57 -12.28 -3.04 -5.38
CA PHE A 57 -11.04 -3.22 -4.63
C PHE A 57 -11.04 -4.57 -3.91
N SER A 58 -9.86 -5.12 -3.67
CA SER A 58 -9.70 -6.36 -2.92
C SER A 58 -9.75 -6.16 -1.39
N VAL A 59 -9.68 -4.90 -0.95
CA VAL A 59 -9.65 -4.53 0.47
C VAL A 59 -10.93 -3.81 0.90
N CYS A 60 -11.32 -3.98 2.18
CA CYS A 60 -12.32 -3.15 2.83
C CYS A 60 -11.59 -2.10 3.65
N CYS A 61 -11.56 -0.86 3.19
CA CYS A 61 -10.80 0.22 3.83
C CYS A 61 -11.42 0.58 5.19
N SER A 62 -10.65 0.39 6.28
CA SER A 62 -11.12 0.63 7.65
C SER A 62 -11.24 2.11 8.00
N GLU A 63 -10.50 2.98 7.31
CA GLU A 63 -10.42 4.40 7.65
C GLU A 63 -11.75 5.15 7.43
N PHE A 64 -12.43 4.88 6.33
CA PHE A 64 -13.73 5.48 6.04
C PHE A 64 -14.54 4.60 5.08
N CYS A 65 -15.31 3.67 5.63
CA CYS A 65 -16.17 2.78 4.86
C CYS A 65 -17.52 2.54 5.53
N VAL A 66 -18.44 2.02 4.75
CA VAL A 66 -19.74 1.51 5.22
C VAL A 66 -19.88 0.05 4.80
N ILE A 67 -20.44 -0.75 5.69
CA ILE A 67 -20.80 -2.16 5.50
C ILE A 67 -22.11 -2.42 6.23
N SER A 68 -22.97 -3.28 5.70
CA SER A 68 -24.21 -3.62 6.43
C SER A 68 -23.92 -4.40 7.71
N LYS A 69 -24.62 -4.10 8.79
CA LYS A 69 -24.46 -4.80 10.08
C LYS A 69 -24.61 -6.32 9.92
N LYS A 70 -25.56 -6.76 9.09
CA LYS A 70 -25.81 -8.18 8.81
C LYS A 70 -24.59 -8.85 8.19
N LEU A 71 -24.01 -8.24 7.16
CA LEU A 71 -22.80 -8.79 6.49
C LEU A 71 -21.59 -8.73 7.42
N PHE A 72 -21.38 -7.61 8.10
CA PHE A 72 -20.27 -7.44 9.05
C PHE A 72 -20.24 -8.52 10.13
N THR A 73 -21.42 -8.84 10.70
CA THR A 73 -21.55 -9.91 11.68
C THR A 73 -21.33 -11.28 11.04
N LYS A 74 -21.90 -11.52 9.84
CA LYS A 74 -21.77 -12.80 9.12
C LYS A 74 -20.31 -13.14 8.78
N VAL A 75 -19.49 -12.14 8.38
CA VAL A 75 -18.07 -12.35 8.03
C VAL A 75 -17.13 -12.38 9.24
N GLY A 76 -17.66 -12.25 10.46
CA GLY A 76 -16.90 -12.42 11.70
C GLY A 76 -16.19 -11.15 12.20
N LYS A 77 -16.64 -9.96 11.79
CA LYS A 77 -16.15 -8.65 12.24
C LYS A 77 -14.65 -8.44 11.98
N TRP A 78 -14.10 -7.32 12.46
CA TRP A 78 -12.66 -7.09 12.46
C TRP A 78 -11.98 -8.00 13.48
N LYS A 79 -10.88 -8.64 13.08
CA LYS A 79 -10.06 -9.42 14.01
C LYS A 79 -8.99 -8.53 14.63
N ALA A 80 -8.94 -8.48 15.94
CA ALA A 80 -7.91 -7.75 16.70
C ALA A 80 -6.49 -8.32 16.53
N LEU A 81 -6.35 -9.51 15.92
CA LEU A 81 -5.08 -10.21 15.77
C LEU A 81 -4.04 -9.49 14.91
N TYR A 82 -4.48 -8.56 14.06
CA TYR A 82 -3.59 -7.93 13.08
C TYR A 82 -3.01 -6.59 13.53
N ASP A 83 -3.49 -6.03 14.66
CA ASP A 83 -2.92 -4.84 15.30
C ASP A 83 -2.54 -3.75 14.27
N ALA A 84 -3.53 -3.19 13.59
CA ALA A 84 -3.39 -2.20 12.52
C ALA A 84 -2.57 -2.66 11.29
N GLY A 85 -2.68 -3.92 10.89
CA GLY A 85 -2.03 -4.41 9.67
C GLY A 85 -2.65 -5.70 9.15
N GLY A 86 -3.27 -5.65 7.97
CA GLY A 86 -3.87 -6.83 7.32
C GLY A 86 -5.36 -7.03 7.58
N GLU A 87 -5.94 -6.35 8.58
CA GLU A 87 -7.37 -6.41 8.89
C GLU A 87 -8.25 -6.04 7.70
N GLU A 88 -7.85 -5.04 6.94
CA GLU A 88 -8.55 -4.57 5.74
C GLU A 88 -8.57 -5.61 4.63
N PHE A 89 -7.47 -6.32 4.45
CA PHE A 89 -7.37 -7.42 3.49
C PHE A 89 -8.15 -8.64 3.94
N ASP A 90 -8.07 -9.01 5.21
CA ASP A 90 -8.83 -10.13 5.77
C ASP A 90 -10.35 -9.88 5.62
N MET A 91 -10.80 -8.67 5.98
CA MET A 91 -12.20 -8.28 5.83
C MET A 91 -12.61 -8.26 4.37
N GLY A 92 -11.81 -7.62 3.48
CA GLY A 92 -12.09 -7.59 2.05
C GLY A 92 -12.22 -8.98 1.45
N TYR A 93 -11.31 -9.89 1.79
CA TYR A 93 -11.33 -11.28 1.37
C TYR A 93 -12.56 -12.04 1.87
N LYS A 94 -12.95 -11.87 3.14
CA LYS A 94 -14.15 -12.50 3.69
C LYS A 94 -15.43 -12.02 3.02
N ILE A 95 -15.49 -10.72 2.67
CA ILE A 95 -16.59 -10.13 1.91
C ILE A 95 -16.68 -10.77 0.52
N THR A 96 -15.54 -10.88 -0.20
CA THR A 96 -15.53 -11.49 -1.54
C THR A 96 -15.89 -12.98 -1.51
N LYS A 97 -15.55 -13.71 -0.44
CA LYS A 97 -16.03 -15.08 -0.23
C LYS A 97 -17.55 -15.22 -0.08
N GLN A 98 -18.26 -14.13 0.21
CA GLN A 98 -19.73 -14.09 0.22
C GLN A 98 -20.30 -13.66 -1.14
N ASN A 99 -19.50 -13.71 -2.23
CA ASN A 99 -19.87 -13.22 -3.57
C ASN A 99 -20.30 -11.74 -3.55
N LYS A 100 -19.69 -10.94 -2.67
CA LYS A 100 -19.91 -9.50 -2.55
C LYS A 100 -18.67 -8.73 -2.97
N LYS A 101 -18.87 -7.49 -3.46
CA LYS A 101 -17.81 -6.61 -3.95
C LYS A 101 -17.47 -5.54 -2.93
N ASN A 102 -16.18 -5.24 -2.80
CA ASN A 102 -15.72 -4.05 -2.09
C ASN A 102 -15.54 -2.94 -3.12
N ILE A 103 -16.25 -1.85 -2.96
CA ILE A 103 -16.30 -0.73 -3.92
C ILE A 103 -15.65 0.51 -3.29
N LYS A 104 -14.86 1.23 -4.04
CA LYS A 104 -14.36 2.56 -3.67
C LYS A 104 -14.97 3.60 -4.59
N ILE A 105 -15.48 4.71 -4.03
CA ILE A 105 -16.17 5.74 -4.80
C ILE A 105 -15.49 7.10 -4.66
N SER A 106 -15.46 7.88 -5.76
CA SER A 106 -14.95 9.26 -5.77
C SER A 106 -15.94 10.28 -5.21
N GLY A 107 -17.21 9.93 -5.13
CA GLY A 107 -18.27 10.80 -4.60
C GLY A 107 -18.28 10.99 -3.07
N ALA A 108 -17.40 10.26 -2.37
CA ALA A 108 -17.15 10.42 -0.94
C ALA A 108 -15.66 10.57 -0.72
N MET A 109 -15.25 11.65 -0.05
CA MET A 109 -13.84 11.97 0.18
C MET A 109 -13.59 12.29 1.65
N TYR A 110 -12.40 11.94 2.13
CA TYR A 110 -11.93 12.31 3.45
C TYR A 110 -10.47 12.81 3.37
N SER A 111 -10.12 13.71 4.26
CA SER A 111 -8.76 14.24 4.43
C SER A 111 -8.19 13.72 5.74
N GLY A 112 -6.88 13.57 5.81
CA GLY A 112 -6.22 13.04 7.00
C GLY A 112 -4.90 13.75 7.31
N TYR A 113 -4.45 13.57 8.55
CA TYR A 113 -3.09 13.87 8.94
C TYR A 113 -2.18 12.72 8.57
N TRP A 114 -1.22 12.96 7.70
CA TRP A 114 -0.24 11.97 7.30
C TRP A 114 0.96 12.00 8.23
N CYS A 115 1.39 10.85 8.71
CA CYS A 115 2.60 10.74 9.48
C CYS A 115 3.83 10.98 8.60
N ASN A 116 4.95 11.36 9.22
CA ASN A 116 6.23 11.50 8.54
C ASN A 116 6.75 10.15 8.02
N PHE A 117 7.75 10.22 7.13
CA PHE A 117 8.33 9.07 6.46
C PHE A 117 8.87 8.00 7.41
N LEU A 118 9.56 8.39 8.49
CA LEU A 118 10.13 7.44 9.46
C LEU A 118 9.04 6.65 10.19
N THR A 119 8.00 7.33 10.65
CA THR A 119 6.84 6.69 11.29
C THR A 119 6.14 5.75 10.31
N ARG A 120 6.00 6.16 9.04
CA ARG A 120 5.42 5.31 8.00
C ARG A 120 6.28 4.08 7.72
N SER A 121 7.60 4.24 7.63
CA SER A 121 8.54 3.13 7.41
C SER A 121 8.46 2.08 8.53
N LYS A 122 8.43 2.51 9.80
CA LYS A 122 8.20 1.60 10.93
C LYS A 122 6.90 0.80 10.78
N ARG A 123 5.82 1.47 10.41
CA ARG A 123 4.52 0.79 10.16
C ARG A 123 4.59 -0.17 8.97
N ILE A 124 5.31 0.19 7.89
CA ILE A 124 5.50 -0.71 6.74
C ILE A 124 6.25 -1.97 7.16
N ILE A 125 7.34 -1.85 7.91
CA ILE A 125 8.12 -3.00 8.43
C ILE A 125 7.20 -3.94 9.22
N GLN A 126 6.47 -3.41 10.21
CA GLN A 126 5.57 -4.19 11.07
C GLN A 126 4.44 -4.84 10.26
N ARG A 127 3.79 -4.06 9.38
CA ARG A 127 2.69 -4.54 8.53
C ARG A 127 3.15 -5.62 7.56
N THR A 128 4.30 -5.45 6.92
CA THR A 128 4.85 -6.44 5.98
C THR A 128 5.12 -7.76 6.71
N ALA A 129 5.74 -7.73 7.89
CA ALA A 129 6.00 -8.94 8.66
C ALA A 129 4.72 -9.70 9.03
N LYS A 130 3.65 -8.98 9.38
CA LYS A 130 2.34 -9.57 9.74
C LYS A 130 1.49 -9.95 8.53
N TYR A 131 1.62 -9.22 7.43
CA TYR A 131 0.79 -9.39 6.22
C TYR A 131 1.30 -10.49 5.28
N THR A 132 2.61 -10.73 5.28
CA THR A 132 3.23 -11.74 4.39
C THR A 132 2.56 -13.12 4.50
N PRO A 133 2.24 -13.67 5.69
CA PRO A 133 1.53 -14.94 5.80
C PRO A 133 0.17 -14.94 5.06
N LEU A 134 -0.57 -13.83 5.16
CA LEU A 134 -1.87 -13.68 4.49
C LEU A 134 -1.74 -13.69 2.96
N LEU A 135 -0.66 -13.12 2.42
CA LEU A 135 -0.39 -13.15 0.97
C LEU A 135 -0.16 -14.58 0.49
N PHE A 136 0.61 -15.38 1.22
CA PHE A 136 0.83 -16.79 0.89
C PHE A 136 -0.46 -17.61 0.98
N GLU A 137 -1.28 -17.38 2.00
CA GLU A 137 -2.57 -18.06 2.17
C GLU A 137 -3.54 -17.71 1.03
N LYS A 138 -3.62 -16.44 0.67
CA LYS A 138 -4.61 -15.91 -0.29
C LYS A 138 -4.15 -15.98 -1.75
N LYS A 139 -2.87 -16.20 -2.00
CA LYS A 139 -2.24 -16.31 -3.36
C LYS A 139 -2.57 -15.14 -4.30
N LYS A 140 -2.86 -13.94 -3.76
CA LYS A 140 -3.21 -12.75 -4.55
C LYS A 140 -2.50 -11.51 -4.00
N PHE A 141 -1.82 -10.81 -4.91
CA PHE A 141 -1.38 -9.43 -4.68
C PHE A 141 -2.48 -8.46 -5.11
N ASP A 142 -2.67 -7.40 -4.34
CA ASP A 142 -3.55 -6.32 -4.76
C ASP A 142 -2.89 -5.54 -5.89
N THR A 143 -3.61 -5.34 -6.98
CA THR A 143 -3.16 -4.54 -8.14
C THR A 143 -3.62 -3.09 -8.06
N THR A 144 -4.36 -2.71 -7.01
CA THR A 144 -5.08 -1.45 -6.95
C THR A 144 -4.58 -0.53 -5.84
N GLY A 145 -3.43 0.13 -6.08
CA GLY A 145 -3.12 1.40 -5.40
C GLY A 145 -2.80 1.35 -3.89
N SER A 146 -2.37 0.22 -3.34
CA SER A 146 -1.84 0.14 -1.99
C SER A 146 -0.33 -0.14 -1.98
N PHE A 147 0.31 -0.08 -0.78
CA PHE A 147 1.72 -0.47 -0.63
C PHE A 147 2.00 -1.96 -0.88
N ALA A 148 1.00 -2.77 -1.18
CA ALA A 148 1.11 -4.20 -1.43
C ALA A 148 0.79 -4.57 -2.88
N THR A 149 1.16 -3.73 -3.84
CA THR A 149 0.97 -3.97 -5.27
C THR A 149 2.06 -4.85 -5.86
N ALA A 150 1.77 -5.50 -6.98
CA ALA A 150 2.79 -6.23 -7.75
C ALA A 150 3.97 -5.34 -8.15
N ASN A 151 3.70 -4.08 -8.57
CA ASN A 151 4.75 -3.11 -8.89
C ASN A 151 5.65 -2.83 -7.69
N GLN A 152 5.07 -2.67 -6.50
CA GLN A 152 5.83 -2.45 -5.28
C GLN A 152 6.68 -3.67 -4.92
N PHE A 153 6.18 -4.88 -5.15
CA PHE A 153 6.96 -6.11 -4.96
C PHE A 153 8.17 -6.16 -5.92
N TYR A 154 7.96 -5.93 -7.23
CA TYR A 154 9.06 -5.90 -8.20
C TYR A 154 10.07 -4.78 -7.90
N SER A 155 9.60 -3.60 -7.53
CA SER A 155 10.45 -2.48 -7.12
C SER A 155 11.31 -2.85 -5.90
N SER A 156 10.75 -3.54 -4.91
CA SER A 156 11.49 -4.01 -3.72
C SER A 156 12.50 -5.10 -4.08
N LEU A 157 12.16 -6.02 -4.99
CA LEU A 157 13.08 -7.06 -5.46
C LEU A 157 14.28 -6.45 -6.19
N ILE A 158 14.05 -5.48 -7.07
CA ILE A 158 15.13 -4.74 -7.75
C ILE A 158 16.02 -4.05 -6.72
N THR A 159 15.45 -3.41 -5.70
CA THR A 159 16.22 -2.78 -4.61
C THR A 159 17.08 -3.81 -3.89
N LEU A 160 16.56 -5.01 -3.60
CA LEU A 160 17.35 -6.08 -2.98
C LEU A 160 18.56 -6.48 -3.84
N ILE A 161 18.32 -6.68 -5.14
CA ILE A 161 19.39 -7.04 -6.09
C ILE A 161 20.44 -5.90 -6.14
N MET A 162 20.00 -4.66 -6.23
CA MET A 162 20.91 -3.50 -6.25
C MET A 162 21.77 -3.42 -4.98
N ILE A 163 21.18 -3.62 -3.80
CA ILE A 163 21.92 -3.63 -2.52
C ILE A 163 22.96 -4.77 -2.53
N SER A 164 22.56 -5.97 -2.95
CA SER A 164 23.46 -7.13 -3.03
C SER A 164 24.64 -6.87 -3.99
N LEU A 165 24.35 -6.33 -5.17
CA LEU A 165 25.39 -5.97 -6.14
C LEU A 165 26.30 -4.84 -5.64
N PHE A 166 25.74 -3.86 -4.92
CA PHE A 166 26.52 -2.77 -4.33
C PHE A 166 27.50 -3.31 -3.27
N ILE A 167 27.03 -4.20 -2.38
CA ILE A 167 27.90 -4.86 -1.40
C ILE A 167 28.99 -5.68 -2.09
N PHE A 168 28.61 -6.47 -3.10
CA PHE A 168 29.57 -7.29 -3.86
C PHE A 168 30.62 -6.43 -4.59
N ASN A 169 30.19 -5.32 -5.21
CA ASN A 169 31.10 -4.39 -5.89
C ASN A 169 32.07 -3.69 -4.94
N PHE A 170 31.74 -3.57 -3.64
CA PHE A 170 32.65 -3.03 -2.63
C PHE A 170 33.90 -3.91 -2.46
N PHE A 171 33.77 -5.23 -2.69
CA PHE A 171 34.89 -6.17 -2.56
C PHE A 171 35.67 -6.40 -3.88
N ILE A 172 35.01 -6.25 -5.03
CA ILE A 172 35.60 -6.68 -6.33
C ILE A 172 35.84 -5.50 -7.28
N GLU A 173 35.28 -4.33 -7.05
CA GLU A 173 35.45 -3.09 -7.85
C GLU A 173 35.35 -3.31 -9.38
N ASN A 174 34.19 -3.81 -9.84
CA ASN A 174 33.97 -4.15 -11.25
C ASN A 174 33.07 -3.14 -11.96
N LEU A 175 33.54 -2.59 -13.10
CA LEU A 175 32.78 -1.63 -13.89
C LEU A 175 31.45 -2.19 -14.41
N ASN A 176 31.41 -3.47 -14.78
CA ASN A 176 30.18 -4.09 -15.28
C ASN A 176 29.11 -4.19 -14.18
N ILE A 177 29.52 -4.37 -12.92
CA ILE A 177 28.60 -4.38 -11.78
C ILE A 177 28.03 -2.97 -11.57
N LYS A 178 28.84 -1.93 -11.65
CA LYS A 178 28.39 -0.53 -11.57
C LYS A 178 27.37 -0.20 -12.67
N LEU A 179 27.66 -0.66 -13.89
CA LEU A 179 26.74 -0.49 -15.03
C LEU A 179 25.42 -1.25 -14.81
N LEU A 180 25.47 -2.46 -14.29
CA LEU A 180 24.27 -3.26 -13.98
C LEU A 180 23.42 -2.59 -12.90
N ILE A 181 24.02 -2.03 -11.85
CA ILE A 181 23.31 -1.27 -10.81
C ILE A 181 22.61 -0.06 -11.44
N PHE A 182 23.29 0.66 -12.33
CA PHE A 182 22.70 1.81 -13.04
C PHE A 182 21.51 1.40 -13.91
N ILE A 183 21.62 0.29 -14.64
CA ILE A 183 20.51 -0.26 -15.47
C ILE A 183 19.32 -0.62 -14.57
N LEU A 184 19.55 -1.31 -13.46
CA LEU A 184 18.49 -1.69 -12.52
C LEU A 184 17.80 -0.46 -11.90
N PHE A 185 18.57 0.56 -11.54
CA PHE A 185 18.01 1.82 -11.04
C PHE A 185 17.16 2.53 -12.10
N THR A 186 17.61 2.55 -13.35
CA THR A 186 16.84 3.12 -14.47
C THR A 186 15.55 2.34 -14.72
N LEU A 187 15.60 1.00 -14.68
CA LEU A 187 14.44 0.14 -14.78
C LEU A 187 13.44 0.42 -13.66
N GLN A 188 13.92 0.62 -12.45
CA GLN A 188 13.06 0.96 -11.31
C GLN A 188 12.38 2.32 -11.49
N ILE A 189 13.10 3.34 -11.99
CA ILE A 189 12.50 4.63 -12.34
C ILE A 189 11.40 4.44 -13.38
N PHE A 190 11.62 3.58 -14.37
CA PHE A 190 10.60 3.28 -15.39
C PHE A 190 9.35 2.62 -14.79
N ILE A 191 9.51 1.63 -13.90
CA ILE A 191 8.40 0.97 -13.20
C ILE A 191 7.59 1.97 -12.37
N GLU A 192 8.27 2.90 -11.70
CA GLU A 192 7.64 3.90 -10.82
C GLU A 192 7.30 5.23 -11.56
N SER A 193 7.55 5.31 -12.87
CA SER A 193 7.42 6.57 -13.65
C SER A 193 6.05 7.23 -13.51
N LYS A 194 4.97 6.44 -13.54
CA LYS A 194 3.61 6.97 -13.37
C LYS A 194 3.41 7.63 -12.01
N PHE A 195 3.94 7.04 -10.95
CA PHE A 195 3.90 7.64 -9.61
C PHE A 195 4.78 8.89 -9.53
N LEU A 196 5.98 8.85 -10.11
CA LEU A 196 6.89 10.00 -10.12
C LEU A 196 6.28 11.20 -10.86
N LEU A 197 5.64 10.95 -12.01
CA LEU A 197 4.92 11.99 -12.75
C LEU A 197 3.72 12.53 -11.96
N PHE A 198 2.97 11.65 -11.29
CA PHE A 198 1.88 12.06 -10.41
C PHE A 198 2.37 12.94 -9.25
N ALA A 199 3.47 12.56 -8.60
CA ALA A 199 4.08 13.34 -7.53
C ALA A 199 4.56 14.70 -8.02
N THR A 200 5.21 14.75 -9.20
CA THR A 200 5.67 15.98 -9.82
C THR A 200 4.52 16.92 -10.18
N LYS A 201 3.43 16.37 -10.73
CA LYS A 201 2.24 17.15 -11.09
C LYS A 201 1.60 17.84 -9.87
N ASN A 202 1.58 17.18 -8.72
CA ASN A 202 0.89 17.69 -7.53
C ASN A 202 1.76 18.59 -6.66
N TYR A 203 3.08 18.38 -6.60
CA TYR A 203 3.98 19.08 -5.68
C TYR A 203 5.27 19.60 -6.33
N GLY A 204 5.39 19.54 -7.65
CA GLY A 204 6.52 20.07 -8.41
C GLY A 204 7.76 19.18 -8.42
N LEU A 205 8.82 19.68 -9.10
CA LEU A 205 10.06 18.92 -9.36
C LEU A 205 10.82 18.51 -8.09
N LYS A 206 10.75 19.28 -7.02
CA LYS A 206 11.37 18.91 -5.72
C LYS A 206 10.79 17.60 -5.20
N MET A 207 9.48 17.38 -5.37
CA MET A 207 8.84 16.14 -4.95
C MET A 207 9.26 14.95 -5.83
N PHE A 208 9.59 15.17 -7.10
CA PHE A 208 10.16 14.10 -7.94
C PHE A 208 11.43 13.52 -7.31
N PHE A 209 12.41 14.37 -7.00
CA PHE A 209 13.67 13.93 -6.38
C PHE A 209 13.43 13.30 -5.00
N PHE A 210 12.60 13.93 -4.18
CA PHE A 210 12.26 13.35 -2.87
C PHE A 210 11.61 11.98 -3.01
N SER A 211 10.74 11.81 -4.00
CA SER A 211 10.06 10.54 -4.26
C SER A 211 11.00 9.43 -4.73
N LEU A 212 12.05 9.75 -5.48
CA LEU A 212 13.09 8.77 -5.82
C LEU A 212 13.73 8.15 -4.57
N PHE A 213 14.14 8.98 -3.61
CA PHE A 213 14.69 8.51 -2.33
C PHE A 213 13.62 7.84 -1.46
N GLY A 214 12.41 8.41 -1.43
CA GLY A 214 11.29 7.87 -0.67
C GLY A 214 10.90 6.46 -1.12
N ILE A 215 10.92 6.18 -2.43
CA ILE A 215 10.68 4.84 -2.97
C ILE A 215 11.73 3.85 -2.46
N GLN A 216 13.02 4.22 -2.49
CA GLN A 216 14.08 3.35 -1.97
C GLN A 216 13.87 3.03 -0.49
N GLY A 217 13.53 4.05 0.31
CA GLY A 217 13.24 3.84 1.72
C GLY A 217 12.01 2.96 1.99
N VAL A 218 10.95 3.09 1.19
CA VAL A 218 9.77 2.19 1.26
C VAL A 218 10.17 0.76 0.90
N ASN A 219 10.93 0.57 -0.18
CA ASN A 219 11.40 -0.75 -0.60
C ASN A 219 12.25 -1.40 0.48
N PHE A 220 13.18 -0.64 1.06
CA PHE A 220 14.02 -1.11 2.16
C PHE A 220 13.19 -1.49 3.39
N ALA A 221 12.17 -0.70 3.74
CA ALA A 221 11.26 -1.02 4.83
C ALA A 221 10.48 -2.32 4.58
N ILE A 222 10.05 -2.57 3.33
CA ILE A 222 9.40 -3.83 2.93
C ILE A 222 10.35 -5.01 3.07
N LEU A 223 11.59 -4.90 2.60
CA LEU A 223 12.60 -5.94 2.72
C LEU A 223 12.91 -6.27 4.19
N LEU A 224 13.07 -5.26 5.05
CA LEU A 224 13.24 -5.47 6.49
C LEU A 224 12.04 -6.18 7.11
N GLY A 225 10.81 -5.79 6.74
CA GLY A 225 9.60 -6.46 7.22
C GLY A 225 9.52 -7.92 6.78
N PHE A 226 9.91 -8.22 5.55
CA PHE A 226 9.99 -9.58 5.03
C PHE A 226 11.07 -10.40 5.77
N SER A 227 12.23 -9.82 6.02
CA SER A 227 13.30 -10.47 6.80
C SER A 227 12.83 -10.81 8.23
N LEU A 228 12.11 -9.90 8.87
CA LEU A 228 11.51 -10.16 10.20
C LEU A 228 10.48 -11.30 10.15
N PHE A 229 9.68 -11.40 9.08
CA PHE A 229 8.78 -12.53 8.90
C PHE A 229 9.53 -13.85 8.82
N ILE A 230 10.61 -13.94 8.02
CA ILE A 230 11.43 -15.16 7.90
C ILE A 230 12.04 -15.54 9.25
N LEU A 231 12.61 -14.57 9.98
CA LEU A 231 13.18 -14.80 11.31
C LEU A 231 12.15 -15.33 12.30
N ASN A 232 10.94 -14.79 12.29
CA ASN A 232 9.85 -15.27 13.14
C ASN A 232 9.41 -16.67 12.77
N LEU A 233 9.33 -17.00 11.49
CA LEU A 233 9.03 -18.35 10.99
C LEU A 233 10.10 -19.34 11.43
N ALA A 234 11.38 -19.00 11.27
CA ALA A 234 12.49 -19.85 11.70
C ALA A 234 12.45 -20.11 13.23
N LYS A 235 12.16 -19.08 14.04
CA LYS A 235 12.01 -19.26 15.49
C LYS A 235 10.85 -20.18 15.85
N GLN A 236 9.75 -20.18 15.11
CA GLN A 236 8.62 -21.09 15.34
C GLN A 236 8.99 -22.53 15.01
N LEU A 237 9.73 -22.73 13.89
CA LEU A 237 10.17 -24.07 13.48
C LEU A 237 11.20 -24.71 14.46
N ILE A 238 12.01 -23.90 15.14
CA ILE A 238 12.98 -24.39 16.13
C ILE A 238 12.31 -24.75 17.46
N LYS A 239 11.14 -24.14 17.77
CA LYS A 239 10.43 -24.39 19.04
C LYS A 239 9.48 -25.58 18.98
N ASN A 240 9.12 -26.05 17.79
CA ASN A 240 8.33 -27.27 17.55
C ASN A 240 9.25 -28.45 17.26
#